data_abaf1c7df34890c9d0964a444d739a5f
#
_entry.id   abaf1c7df34890c9d0964a444d739a5f
#
_cell.length_a   1.000
_cell.length_b   1.000
_cell.length_c   1.000
_cell.angle_alpha   90.00
_cell.angle_beta   90.00
_cell.angle_gamma   90.00
#
_symmetry.space_group_name_H-M   'P 1'
#
loop_
_entity.id
_entity.type
_entity.pdbx_description
1 polymer ?
#
loop_
_entity_poly.entity_id
_entity_poly.type
_entity_poly.pdbx_seq_one_letter_code
_entity_poly.pdbx_strand_id
1 'polypeptide(L)'
;GGISEQFSDSAKLGTDKIFVIEADEYDSAFFDKRSKFIHYSPLNLIINNIEFDHADIFNNINDIKKQFHHLVKIIPKSGSLIYFDDDQNSSDVIKSGLWCDKVVIGSDRIAIDILHKALIVDKKKYSLKDMPLSGEHNFKNYVCAILAATKGGLTIEQSIDSLKRFRGVKRRMDLVADISNIKVYDDFAHHPTAIQMSSNSLKDKYPSKKILGIVELGSNTMSSGYHKDNLIESLKILDKTFLLDHNNVYDYFNGFDSEEKMLNCIKAEILEYDIILIMTNKDSQKFIKPILDSLEN
;
A
#
# COMPACT_ATOMS: atom_id res chain seq x y z
N GLY A 1 6.92 -7.86 -6.58
CA GLY A 1 5.63 -7.61 -5.97
C GLY A 1 5.31 -8.55 -4.83
N GLY A 2 4.12 -8.36 -4.28
CA GLY A 2 3.63 -9.21 -3.21
C GLY A 2 3.26 -10.62 -3.66
N ILE A 3 3.15 -11.55 -2.72
CA ILE A 3 2.69 -12.92 -2.98
C ILE A 3 1.18 -12.96 -2.80
N SER A 4 0.45 -13.28 -3.88
CA SER A 4 -1.00 -13.44 -3.81
C SER A 4 -1.36 -14.72 -3.05
N GLU A 5 -2.28 -14.63 -2.09
CA GLU A 5 -2.82 -15.79 -1.38
C GLU A 5 -3.50 -16.81 -2.32
N GLN A 6 -4.01 -16.36 -3.48
CA GLN A 6 -4.67 -17.23 -4.44
C GLN A 6 -3.70 -18.02 -5.33
N PHE A 7 -2.47 -17.54 -5.50
CA PHE A 7 -1.51 -18.14 -6.45
C PHE A 7 -0.32 -18.77 -5.74
N SER A 8 -0.08 -18.41 -4.48
CA SER A 8 1.09 -18.80 -3.69
C SER A 8 2.44 -18.36 -4.28
N ASP A 9 2.40 -17.47 -5.29
CA ASP A 9 3.54 -16.96 -6.03
C ASP A 9 3.40 -15.46 -6.31
N SER A 10 4.53 -14.79 -6.59
CA SER A 10 4.57 -13.38 -6.99
C SER A 10 4.28 -13.16 -8.47
N ALA A 11 4.26 -14.23 -9.28
CA ALA A 11 3.97 -14.18 -10.70
C ALA A 11 3.17 -15.41 -11.14
N LYS A 12 2.23 -15.20 -12.07
CA LYS A 12 1.46 -16.27 -12.69
C LYS A 12 1.30 -16.00 -14.18
N LEU A 13 1.76 -16.92 -15.01
CA LEU A 13 1.50 -16.87 -16.44
C LEU A 13 0.08 -17.37 -16.69
N GLY A 14 -0.74 -16.53 -17.33
CA GLY A 14 -2.08 -16.87 -17.77
C GLY A 14 -2.11 -17.40 -19.21
N THR A 15 -3.30 -17.75 -19.67
CA THR A 15 -3.56 -18.19 -21.05
C THR A 15 -4.26 -17.10 -21.89
N ASP A 16 -4.63 -15.98 -21.29
CA ASP A 16 -5.30 -14.86 -21.96
C ASP A 16 -4.28 -13.92 -22.62
N LYS A 17 -4.80 -13.01 -23.46
CA LYS A 17 -4.02 -11.96 -24.13
C LYS A 17 -3.64 -10.80 -23.21
N ILE A 18 -4.21 -10.74 -22.00
CA ILE A 18 -3.98 -9.68 -21.03
C ILE A 18 -2.96 -10.14 -20.00
N PHE A 19 -1.94 -9.33 -19.81
CA PHE A 19 -0.95 -9.48 -18.74
C PHE A 19 -1.03 -8.27 -17.79
N VAL A 20 -1.16 -8.51 -16.49
CA VAL A 20 -1.19 -7.48 -15.45
C VAL A 20 0.14 -7.50 -14.73
N ILE A 21 0.80 -6.37 -14.63
CA ILE A 21 2.11 -6.24 -14.00
C ILE A 21 2.10 -5.08 -13.00
N GLU A 22 2.73 -5.29 -11.83
CA GLU A 22 3.04 -4.22 -10.89
C GLU A 22 4.15 -3.35 -11.47
N ALA A 23 3.92 -2.04 -11.53
CA ALA A 23 4.91 -1.07 -12.00
C ALA A 23 5.84 -0.68 -10.85
N ASP A 24 7.15 -0.57 -11.15
CA ASP A 24 8.20 -0.28 -10.18
C ASP A 24 9.04 0.90 -10.71
N GLU A 25 9.17 1.95 -9.90
CA GLU A 25 9.91 3.17 -10.23
C GLU A 25 11.43 3.07 -10.04
N TYR A 26 11.94 1.99 -9.43
CA TYR A 26 13.39 1.77 -9.35
C TYR A 26 14.06 1.74 -10.72
N ASP A 27 15.33 2.11 -10.75
CA ASP A 27 16.14 2.04 -11.97
C ASP A 27 16.25 0.59 -12.49
N SER A 28 16.35 0.46 -13.81
CA SER A 28 16.30 -0.83 -14.51
C SER A 28 17.57 -1.65 -14.29
N ALA A 29 18.73 -0.98 -14.38
CA ALA A 29 20.04 -1.61 -14.29
C ALA A 29 21.12 -0.58 -13.98
N PHE A 30 22.33 -1.04 -13.68
CA PHE A 30 23.49 -0.18 -13.46
C PHE A 30 23.74 0.80 -14.61
N PHE A 31 23.54 0.38 -15.82
CA PHE A 31 23.74 1.17 -17.04
C PHE A 31 22.46 1.83 -17.59
N ASP A 32 21.30 1.54 -17.02
CA ASP A 32 20.02 2.18 -17.39
C ASP A 32 19.32 2.71 -16.12
N LYS A 33 19.45 4.00 -15.90
CA LYS A 33 18.91 4.72 -14.74
C LYS A 33 17.45 5.15 -14.92
N ARG A 34 16.78 4.71 -15.99
CA ARG A 34 15.35 4.91 -16.15
C ARG A 34 14.60 3.89 -15.28
N SER A 35 13.43 4.31 -14.79
CA SER A 35 12.57 3.42 -14.00
C SER A 35 12.14 2.20 -14.80
N LYS A 36 12.06 1.04 -14.15
CA LYS A 36 11.72 -0.25 -14.78
C LYS A 36 10.42 -0.21 -15.58
N PHE A 37 9.42 0.49 -15.09
CA PHE A 37 8.10 0.55 -15.69
C PHE A 37 8.10 1.15 -17.12
N ILE A 38 9.13 1.91 -17.51
CA ILE A 38 9.25 2.44 -18.87
C ILE A 38 9.38 1.33 -19.92
N HIS A 39 9.96 0.19 -19.51
CA HIS A 39 10.17 -0.96 -20.37
C HIS A 39 8.91 -1.82 -20.57
N TYR A 40 7.86 -1.61 -19.75
CA TYR A 40 6.65 -2.45 -19.78
C TYR A 40 5.68 -2.10 -20.90
N SER A 41 5.79 -0.88 -21.48
CA SER A 41 4.94 -0.41 -22.57
C SER A 41 3.44 -0.69 -22.35
N PRO A 42 2.85 -0.15 -21.30
CA PRO A 42 1.47 -0.49 -20.92
C PRO A 42 0.47 0.01 -21.96
N LEU A 43 -0.57 -0.80 -22.24
CA LEU A 43 -1.76 -0.36 -22.96
C LEU A 43 -2.67 0.44 -22.02
N ASN A 44 -2.88 -0.08 -20.80
CA ASN A 44 -3.65 0.59 -19.77
C ASN A 44 -2.78 0.74 -18.52
N LEU A 45 -2.80 1.92 -17.93
CA LEU A 45 -2.00 2.26 -16.75
C LEU A 45 -2.93 2.74 -15.63
N ILE A 46 -2.64 2.31 -14.40
CA ILE A 46 -3.19 2.90 -13.18
C ILE A 46 -2.08 3.68 -12.48
N ILE A 47 -2.35 4.93 -12.13
CA ILE A 47 -1.56 5.69 -11.16
C ILE A 47 -2.44 5.94 -9.95
N ASN A 48 -2.14 5.26 -8.84
CA ASN A 48 -2.90 5.41 -7.61
C ASN A 48 -2.62 6.75 -6.92
N ASN A 49 -1.33 7.03 -6.72
CA ASN A 49 -0.79 8.28 -6.18
C ASN A 49 0.70 8.36 -6.52
N ILE A 50 1.26 9.54 -6.41
CA ILE A 50 2.70 9.77 -6.56
C ILE A 50 3.20 10.49 -5.31
N GLU A 51 4.04 9.82 -4.53
CA GLU A 51 4.68 10.37 -3.33
C GLU A 51 6.20 10.27 -3.46
N PHE A 52 6.94 11.01 -2.61
CA PHE A 52 8.39 10.90 -2.60
C PHE A 52 8.82 9.67 -1.79
N ASP A 53 9.53 8.78 -2.44
CA ASP A 53 10.24 7.65 -1.85
C ASP A 53 11.54 7.39 -2.62
N HIS A 54 12.30 6.37 -2.23
CA HIS A 54 13.53 5.96 -2.90
C HIS A 54 14.59 7.09 -2.96
N ALA A 55 14.86 7.72 -1.79
CA ALA A 55 15.83 8.79 -1.65
C ALA A 55 17.29 8.38 -2.00
N ASP A 56 17.54 7.09 -2.21
CA ASP A 56 18.81 6.54 -2.71
C ASP A 56 19.00 6.74 -4.21
N ILE A 57 17.93 6.95 -4.98
CA ILE A 57 17.97 7.15 -6.44
C ILE A 57 17.30 8.44 -6.91
N PHE A 58 16.42 9.05 -6.12
CA PHE A 58 15.75 10.31 -6.41
C PHE A 58 16.11 11.38 -5.39
N ASN A 59 16.39 12.62 -5.87
CA ASN A 59 16.70 13.73 -4.96
C ASN A 59 15.45 14.43 -4.43
N ASN A 60 14.35 14.38 -5.19
CA ASN A 60 13.10 15.07 -4.87
C ASN A 60 11.94 14.51 -5.68
N ILE A 61 10.71 14.95 -5.32
CA ILE A 61 9.47 14.52 -5.99
C ILE A 61 9.45 14.82 -7.50
N ASN A 62 10.15 15.85 -7.97
CA ASN A 62 10.15 16.19 -9.40
C ASN A 62 10.94 15.17 -10.22
N ASP A 63 11.96 14.54 -9.64
CA ASP A 63 12.68 13.44 -10.29
C ASP A 63 11.75 12.26 -10.53
N ILE A 64 10.92 11.91 -9.53
CA ILE A 64 9.90 10.86 -9.63
C ILE A 64 8.84 11.26 -10.69
N LYS A 65 8.29 12.48 -10.63
CA LYS A 65 7.32 12.98 -11.62
C LYS A 65 7.86 12.88 -13.04
N LYS A 66 9.15 13.14 -13.24
CA LYS A 66 9.80 13.01 -14.56
C LYS A 66 9.79 11.58 -15.07
N GLN A 67 10.04 10.59 -14.20
CA GLN A 67 9.95 9.17 -14.59
C GLN A 67 8.51 8.78 -14.93
N PHE A 68 7.52 9.17 -14.10
CA PHE A 68 6.11 8.95 -14.40
C PHE A 68 5.67 9.65 -15.70
N HIS A 69 6.21 10.84 -16.01
CA HIS A 69 5.94 11.49 -17.28
C HIS A 69 6.50 10.70 -18.46
N HIS A 70 7.68 10.07 -18.32
CA HIS A 70 8.22 9.17 -19.34
C HIS A 70 7.32 7.96 -19.54
N LEU A 71 6.77 7.38 -18.46
CA LEU A 71 5.83 6.26 -18.52
C LEU A 71 4.52 6.65 -19.23
N VAL A 72 3.94 7.78 -18.85
CA VAL A 72 2.68 8.27 -19.44
C VAL A 72 2.80 8.52 -20.94
N LYS A 73 3.96 9.00 -21.40
CA LYS A 73 4.24 9.27 -22.82
C LYS A 73 4.20 8.04 -23.71
N ILE A 74 4.54 6.88 -23.17
CA ILE A 74 4.62 5.64 -23.98
C ILE A 74 3.29 4.89 -24.06
N ILE A 75 2.25 5.33 -23.34
CA ILE A 75 0.90 4.77 -23.50
C ILE A 75 0.38 5.12 -24.89
N PRO A 76 0.00 4.14 -25.71
CA PRO A 76 -0.49 4.40 -27.08
C PRO A 76 -1.84 5.14 -27.04
N LYS A 77 -2.18 5.81 -28.13
CA LYS A 77 -3.46 6.56 -28.26
C LYS A 77 -4.69 5.68 -28.02
N SER A 78 -4.61 4.40 -28.32
CA SER A 78 -5.67 3.41 -28.07
C SER A 78 -5.75 2.92 -26.61
N GLY A 79 -4.81 3.33 -25.80
CA GLY A 79 -4.74 2.94 -24.39
C GLY A 79 -5.47 3.90 -23.46
N SER A 80 -5.32 3.68 -22.15
CA SER A 80 -5.94 4.53 -21.14
C SER A 80 -5.09 4.71 -19.90
N LEU A 81 -5.25 5.88 -19.25
CA LEU A 81 -4.71 6.18 -17.92
C LEU A 81 -5.85 6.34 -16.92
N ILE A 82 -5.81 5.54 -15.86
CA ILE A 82 -6.74 5.58 -14.72
C ILE A 82 -6.04 6.27 -13.56
N TYR A 83 -6.63 7.32 -13.00
CA TYR A 83 -6.05 8.06 -11.89
C TYR A 83 -7.11 8.81 -11.09
N PHE A 84 -6.75 9.25 -9.87
CA PHE A 84 -7.59 10.08 -9.00
C PHE A 84 -7.31 11.57 -9.27
N ASP A 85 -8.36 12.39 -9.32
CA ASP A 85 -8.25 13.83 -9.55
C ASP A 85 -7.75 14.60 -8.32
N ASP A 86 -7.87 14.01 -7.13
CA ASP A 86 -7.40 14.56 -5.85
C ASP A 86 -5.88 14.39 -5.63
N ASP A 87 -5.17 13.59 -6.46
CA ASP A 87 -3.71 13.50 -6.40
C ASP A 87 -3.03 14.58 -7.28
N GLN A 88 -2.51 15.62 -6.61
CA GLN A 88 -1.85 16.75 -7.28
C GLN A 88 -0.63 16.34 -8.09
N ASN A 89 0.17 15.38 -7.60
CA ASN A 89 1.38 14.95 -8.28
C ASN A 89 1.07 14.21 -9.59
N SER A 90 0.07 13.33 -9.58
CA SER A 90 -0.44 12.69 -10.80
C SER A 90 -1.00 13.72 -11.78
N SER A 91 -1.77 14.70 -11.28
CA SER A 91 -2.31 15.79 -12.09
C SER A 91 -1.23 16.60 -12.77
N ASP A 92 -0.10 16.90 -12.09
CA ASP A 92 1.03 17.62 -12.66
C ASP A 92 1.72 16.82 -13.77
N VAL A 93 1.92 15.51 -13.57
CA VAL A 93 2.47 14.61 -14.58
C VAL A 93 1.59 14.61 -15.84
N ILE A 94 0.27 14.52 -15.67
CA ILE A 94 -0.69 14.47 -16.78
C ILE A 94 -0.76 15.80 -17.53
N LYS A 95 -0.69 16.92 -16.85
CA LYS A 95 -0.64 18.27 -17.46
C LYS A 95 0.60 18.46 -18.34
N SER A 96 1.69 17.77 -18.06
CA SER A 96 2.90 17.82 -18.88
C SER A 96 2.77 17.13 -20.24
N GLY A 97 1.70 16.37 -20.45
CA GLY A 97 1.30 15.77 -21.74
C GLY A 97 0.81 14.34 -21.62
N LEU A 98 -0.37 14.08 -22.14
CA LEU A 98 -1.00 12.77 -22.22
C LEU A 98 -1.71 12.62 -23.57
N TRP A 99 -1.57 11.50 -24.24
CA TRP A 99 -2.10 11.25 -25.59
C TRP A 99 -3.14 10.13 -25.66
N CYS A 100 -3.37 9.42 -24.56
CA CYS A 100 -4.35 8.34 -24.44
C CYS A 100 -5.64 8.82 -23.73
N ASP A 101 -6.64 7.94 -23.65
CA ASP A 101 -7.87 8.19 -22.92
C ASP A 101 -7.62 8.40 -21.42
N LYS A 102 -8.35 9.36 -20.81
CA LYS A 102 -8.35 9.61 -19.37
C LYS A 102 -9.55 8.94 -18.72
N VAL A 103 -9.28 8.14 -17.70
CA VAL A 103 -10.29 7.58 -16.79
C VAL A 103 -10.10 8.25 -15.42
N VAL A 104 -10.83 9.33 -15.20
CA VAL A 104 -10.64 10.21 -14.04
C VAL A 104 -11.61 9.82 -12.95
N ILE A 105 -11.10 9.32 -11.83
CA ILE A 105 -11.87 9.04 -10.62
C ILE A 105 -11.97 10.35 -9.83
N GLY A 106 -13.22 10.80 -9.54
CA GLY A 106 -13.54 12.13 -9.01
C GLY A 106 -14.26 13.03 -10.03
N SER A 107 -14.42 12.57 -11.28
CA SER A 107 -15.13 13.29 -12.33
C SER A 107 -16.66 13.12 -12.24
N ASP A 108 -17.41 13.92 -13.02
CA ASP A 108 -18.88 13.80 -13.15
C ASP A 108 -19.33 12.41 -13.65
N ARG A 109 -18.47 11.69 -14.37
CA ARG A 109 -18.78 10.37 -14.91
C ARG A 109 -18.41 9.25 -13.95
N ILE A 110 -17.31 9.40 -13.18
CA ILE A 110 -16.78 8.37 -12.31
C ILE A 110 -16.48 9.01 -10.96
N ALA A 111 -17.29 8.69 -9.97
CA ALA A 111 -17.14 9.17 -8.60
C ALA A 111 -17.08 8.01 -7.61
N ILE A 112 -16.58 8.28 -6.42
CA ILE A 112 -16.55 7.34 -5.30
C ILE A 112 -17.31 7.91 -4.11
N ASP A 113 -18.04 7.03 -3.42
CA ASP A 113 -18.75 7.34 -2.18
C ASP A 113 -18.06 6.49 -1.08
N ILE A 114 -17.07 7.07 -0.42
CA ILE A 114 -16.25 6.39 0.58
C ILE A 114 -17.11 5.95 1.77
N LEU A 115 -18.01 6.82 2.23
CA LEU A 115 -18.88 6.55 3.38
C LEU A 115 -19.78 5.33 3.15
N HIS A 116 -20.38 5.25 1.97
CA HIS A 116 -21.28 4.16 1.62
C HIS A 116 -20.57 3.02 0.86
N LYS A 117 -19.25 3.10 0.69
CA LYS A 117 -18.42 2.13 -0.06
C LYS A 117 -19.03 1.82 -1.42
N ALA A 118 -19.17 2.82 -2.27
CA ALA A 118 -19.76 2.65 -3.58
C ALA A 118 -18.97 3.36 -4.69
N LEU A 119 -18.87 2.69 -5.83
CA LEU A 119 -18.41 3.25 -7.10
C LEU A 119 -19.64 3.77 -7.86
N ILE A 120 -19.56 4.97 -8.43
CA ILE A 120 -20.60 5.58 -9.25
C ILE A 120 -20.02 5.78 -10.66
N VAL A 121 -20.63 5.16 -11.66
CA VAL A 121 -20.24 5.32 -13.06
C VAL A 121 -21.47 5.70 -13.87
N ASP A 122 -21.39 6.82 -14.60
CA ASP A 122 -22.47 7.37 -15.40
C ASP A 122 -23.83 7.39 -14.63
N LYS A 123 -23.77 7.87 -13.38
CA LYS A 123 -24.90 7.97 -12.40
C LYS A 123 -25.40 6.63 -11.86
N LYS A 124 -24.91 5.50 -12.32
CA LYS A 124 -25.24 4.18 -11.76
C LYS A 124 -24.33 3.88 -10.57
N LYS A 125 -24.94 3.49 -9.44
CA LYS A 125 -24.25 3.19 -8.19
C LYS A 125 -24.01 1.69 -8.05
N TYR A 126 -22.77 1.31 -7.75
CA TYR A 126 -22.32 -0.07 -7.54
C TYR A 126 -21.77 -0.21 -6.12
N SER A 127 -22.37 -1.08 -5.31
CA SER A 127 -21.94 -1.32 -3.93
C SER A 127 -20.67 -2.15 -3.87
N LEU A 128 -19.69 -1.69 -3.06
CA LEU A 128 -18.45 -2.38 -2.74
C LEU A 128 -18.35 -2.71 -1.24
N LYS A 129 -19.49 -2.77 -0.52
CA LYS A 129 -19.53 -3.03 0.94
C LYS A 129 -18.99 -4.39 1.33
N ASP A 130 -19.19 -5.40 0.45
CA ASP A 130 -18.84 -6.80 0.70
C ASP A 130 -17.43 -7.16 0.22
N MET A 131 -16.57 -6.16 0.01
CA MET A 131 -15.18 -6.41 -0.39
C MET A 131 -14.36 -6.95 0.81
N PRO A 132 -13.45 -7.93 0.56
CA PRO A 132 -12.77 -8.66 1.64
C PRO A 132 -11.79 -7.81 2.43
N LEU A 133 -11.11 -6.84 1.80
CA LEU A 133 -10.15 -5.97 2.49
C LEU A 133 -10.81 -4.67 2.93
N SER A 134 -10.58 -4.25 4.16
CA SER A 134 -11.06 -3.00 4.73
C SER A 134 -10.06 -1.84 4.54
N GLY A 135 -10.52 -0.62 4.84
CA GLY A 135 -9.74 0.60 4.73
C GLY A 135 -10.00 1.36 3.43
N GLU A 136 -9.88 2.69 3.50
CA GLU A 136 -10.12 3.58 2.36
C GLU A 136 -9.17 3.29 1.19
N HIS A 137 -7.90 3.03 1.47
CA HIS A 137 -6.91 2.72 0.45
C HIS A 137 -7.28 1.44 -0.33
N ASN A 138 -7.77 0.39 0.35
CA ASN A 138 -8.22 -0.82 -0.33
C ASN A 138 -9.49 -0.58 -1.13
N PHE A 139 -10.39 0.29 -0.65
CA PHE A 139 -11.55 0.70 -1.43
C PHE A 139 -11.13 1.43 -2.72
N LYS A 140 -10.17 2.36 -2.65
CA LYS A 140 -9.58 3.02 -3.83
C LYS A 140 -8.91 2.01 -4.78
N ASN A 141 -8.18 1.03 -4.24
CA ASN A 141 -7.57 -0.05 -5.02
C ASN A 141 -8.62 -0.90 -5.76
N TYR A 142 -9.75 -1.24 -5.09
CA TYR A 142 -10.85 -1.96 -5.75
C TYR A 142 -11.45 -1.16 -6.91
N VAL A 143 -11.65 0.14 -6.73
CA VAL A 143 -12.15 1.01 -7.79
C VAL A 143 -11.22 1.00 -9.00
N CYS A 144 -9.92 1.17 -8.78
CA CYS A 144 -8.92 1.11 -9.84
C CYS A 144 -8.91 -0.25 -10.56
N ALA A 145 -8.94 -1.35 -9.80
CA ALA A 145 -8.97 -2.70 -10.34
C ALA A 145 -10.22 -2.97 -11.19
N ILE A 146 -11.41 -2.53 -10.74
CA ILE A 146 -12.67 -2.63 -11.49
C ILE A 146 -12.56 -1.86 -12.81
N LEU A 147 -12.13 -0.60 -12.76
CA LEU A 147 -12.03 0.24 -13.95
C LEU A 147 -11.00 -0.31 -14.95
N ALA A 148 -9.86 -0.81 -14.48
CA ALA A 148 -8.86 -1.47 -15.33
C ALA A 148 -9.40 -2.77 -15.95
N ALA A 149 -10.13 -3.58 -15.19
CA ALA A 149 -10.74 -4.80 -15.67
C ALA A 149 -11.79 -4.54 -16.78
N THR A 150 -12.51 -3.39 -16.71
CA THR A 150 -13.41 -3.00 -17.80
C THR A 150 -12.68 -2.68 -19.10
N LYS A 151 -11.45 -2.17 -19.03
CA LYS A 151 -10.59 -2.00 -20.21
C LYS A 151 -10.10 -3.33 -20.78
N GLY A 152 -10.10 -4.38 -19.96
CA GLY A 152 -9.86 -5.77 -20.34
C GLY A 152 -11.09 -6.51 -20.87
N GLY A 153 -12.27 -5.85 -20.94
CA GLY A 153 -13.50 -6.43 -21.48
C GLY A 153 -14.45 -7.03 -20.45
N LEU A 154 -14.18 -6.93 -19.15
CA LEU A 154 -15.14 -7.33 -18.13
C LEU A 154 -16.19 -6.24 -17.88
N THR A 155 -17.38 -6.63 -17.43
CA THR A 155 -18.34 -5.67 -16.88
C THR A 155 -17.96 -5.27 -15.45
N ILE A 156 -18.50 -4.17 -14.96
CA ILE A 156 -18.29 -3.73 -13.56
C ILE A 156 -18.81 -4.81 -12.60
N GLU A 157 -19.96 -5.39 -12.87
CA GLU A 157 -20.56 -6.45 -12.05
C GLU A 157 -19.67 -7.71 -12.02
N GLN A 158 -19.15 -8.15 -13.14
CA GLN A 158 -18.21 -9.29 -13.22
C GLN A 158 -16.93 -9.02 -12.43
N SER A 159 -16.42 -7.79 -12.50
CA SER A 159 -15.24 -7.36 -11.75
C SER A 159 -15.49 -7.38 -10.25
N ILE A 160 -16.64 -6.86 -9.81
CA ILE A 160 -17.07 -6.89 -8.40
C ILE A 160 -17.18 -8.33 -7.89
N ASP A 161 -17.86 -9.22 -8.62
CA ASP A 161 -18.04 -10.61 -8.23
C ASP A 161 -16.71 -11.38 -8.16
N SER A 162 -15.75 -11.02 -9.01
CA SER A 162 -14.40 -11.57 -8.95
C SER A 162 -13.63 -11.09 -7.72
N LEU A 163 -13.73 -9.81 -7.39
CA LEU A 163 -13.04 -9.20 -6.24
C LEU A 163 -13.59 -9.70 -4.90
N LYS A 164 -14.85 -10.08 -4.77
CA LYS A 164 -15.41 -10.71 -3.56
C LYS A 164 -14.68 -12.00 -3.16
N ARG A 165 -14.04 -12.67 -4.12
CA ARG A 165 -13.26 -13.89 -3.90
C ARG A 165 -11.76 -13.63 -3.70
N PHE A 166 -11.34 -12.38 -3.72
CA PHE A 166 -9.95 -12.01 -3.53
C PHE A 166 -9.53 -12.28 -2.08
N ARG A 167 -8.48 -13.06 -1.88
CA ARG A 167 -7.99 -13.48 -0.57
C ARG A 167 -6.95 -12.55 0.03
N GLY A 168 -6.52 -11.55 -0.73
CA GLY A 168 -5.47 -10.62 -0.30
C GLY A 168 -4.08 -11.00 -0.83
N VAL A 169 -3.12 -10.30 -0.29
CA VAL A 169 -1.69 -10.46 -0.57
C VAL A 169 -0.99 -10.64 0.77
N LYS A 170 -0.07 -11.59 0.87
CA LYS A 170 0.72 -11.83 2.07
C LYS A 170 1.39 -10.54 2.54
N ARG A 171 1.42 -10.37 3.85
CA ARG A 171 1.98 -9.17 4.49
C ARG A 171 1.29 -7.87 4.07
N ARG A 172 -0.03 -7.90 3.80
CA ARG A 172 -0.89 -6.73 3.60
C ARG A 172 -2.09 -6.84 4.53
N MET A 173 -1.91 -6.36 5.78
CA MET A 173 -2.87 -6.54 6.87
C MET A 173 -3.23 -8.02 7.10
N ASP A 174 -2.23 -8.88 7.01
CA ASP A 174 -2.35 -10.33 7.15
C ASP A 174 -2.53 -10.71 8.62
N LEU A 175 -3.65 -11.36 8.96
CA LEU A 175 -3.90 -11.86 10.32
C LEU A 175 -3.14 -13.16 10.52
N VAL A 176 -1.96 -13.09 11.10
CA VAL A 176 -1.07 -14.24 11.28
C VAL A 176 -1.39 -15.07 12.51
N ALA A 177 -2.07 -14.49 13.52
CA ALA A 177 -2.53 -15.23 14.72
C ALA A 177 -3.69 -14.52 15.43
N ASP A 178 -4.49 -15.33 16.15
CA ASP A 178 -5.51 -14.90 17.10
C ASP A 178 -5.39 -15.81 18.33
N ILE A 179 -4.57 -15.40 19.30
CA ILE A 179 -4.18 -16.19 20.47
C ILE A 179 -4.55 -15.41 21.74
N SER A 180 -5.20 -16.05 22.69
CA SER A 180 -5.58 -15.43 23.99
C SER A 180 -6.37 -14.11 23.82
N ASN A 181 -7.19 -14.00 22.78
CA ASN A 181 -7.93 -12.79 22.35
C ASN A 181 -7.03 -11.65 21.84
N ILE A 182 -5.77 -11.90 21.58
CA ILE A 182 -4.83 -10.94 20.97
C ILE A 182 -4.66 -11.31 19.50
N LYS A 183 -4.93 -10.35 18.62
CA LYS A 183 -4.76 -10.51 17.16
C LYS A 183 -3.41 -9.97 16.73
N VAL A 184 -2.65 -10.77 15.99
CA VAL A 184 -1.34 -10.36 15.44
C VAL A 184 -1.47 -10.16 13.94
N TYR A 185 -1.19 -8.95 13.47
CA TYR A 185 -1.20 -8.59 12.06
C TYR A 185 0.21 -8.34 11.54
N ASP A 186 0.52 -8.85 10.34
CA ASP A 186 1.73 -8.56 9.57
C ASP A 186 1.38 -7.63 8.40
N ASP A 187 2.09 -6.51 8.29
CA ASP A 187 1.92 -5.54 7.21
C ASP A 187 3.27 -5.08 6.65
N PHE A 188 3.33 -4.88 5.36
CA PHE A 188 4.52 -4.40 4.66
C PHE A 188 4.69 -2.87 4.74
N ALA A 189 3.76 -2.16 5.39
CA ALA A 189 3.81 -0.72 5.53
C ALA A 189 5.13 -0.29 6.18
N HIS A 190 5.82 0.64 5.56
CA HIS A 190 7.09 1.19 6.03
C HIS A 190 7.27 2.67 5.67
N HIS A 191 6.34 3.26 4.89
CA HIS A 191 6.25 4.68 4.60
C HIS A 191 5.18 5.32 5.49
N PRO A 192 5.30 6.60 5.93
CA PRO A 192 4.34 7.23 6.85
C PRO A 192 2.88 7.12 6.38
N THR A 193 2.60 7.40 5.12
CA THR A 193 1.26 7.26 4.53
C THR A 193 0.72 5.83 4.65
N ALA A 194 1.53 4.82 4.34
CA ALA A 194 1.14 3.42 4.43
C ALA A 194 0.90 3.00 5.90
N ILE A 195 1.78 3.41 6.82
CA ILE A 195 1.64 3.18 8.27
C ILE A 195 0.32 3.78 8.77
N GLN A 196 0.02 5.03 8.40
CA GLN A 196 -1.21 5.71 8.77
C GLN A 196 -2.45 4.99 8.24
N MET A 197 -2.42 4.56 6.97
CA MET A 197 -3.53 3.85 6.34
C MET A 197 -3.80 2.49 6.98
N SER A 198 -2.75 1.71 7.27
CA SER A 198 -2.87 0.41 7.95
C SER A 198 -3.40 0.58 9.38
N SER A 199 -2.89 1.57 10.11
CA SER A 199 -3.33 1.88 11.47
C SER A 199 -4.78 2.34 11.51
N ASN A 200 -5.19 3.25 10.62
CA ASN A 200 -6.58 3.69 10.48
C ASN A 200 -7.52 2.52 10.16
N SER A 201 -7.12 1.64 9.24
CA SER A 201 -7.93 0.48 8.85
C SER A 201 -8.23 -0.46 10.04
N LEU A 202 -7.27 -0.64 10.97
CA LEU A 202 -7.50 -1.41 12.20
C LEU A 202 -8.38 -0.66 13.19
N LYS A 203 -8.17 0.64 13.39
CA LYS A 203 -9.01 1.46 14.28
C LYS A 203 -10.45 1.51 13.79
N ASP A 204 -10.69 1.63 12.49
CA ASP A 204 -12.04 1.57 11.90
C ASP A 204 -12.70 0.21 12.12
N LYS A 205 -11.93 -0.87 11.95
CA LYS A 205 -12.42 -2.25 12.14
C LYS A 205 -12.66 -2.60 13.62
N TYR A 206 -11.84 -2.04 14.51
CA TYR A 206 -11.81 -2.33 15.94
C TYR A 206 -11.73 -1.04 16.79
N PRO A 207 -12.76 -0.18 16.79
CA PRO A 207 -12.67 1.17 17.34
C PRO A 207 -12.41 1.23 18.85
N SER A 208 -12.78 0.19 19.60
CA SER A 208 -12.58 0.11 21.07
C SER A 208 -11.34 -0.68 21.50
N LYS A 209 -10.58 -1.22 20.55
CA LYS A 209 -9.44 -2.09 20.83
C LYS A 209 -8.14 -1.30 20.96
N LYS A 210 -7.28 -1.71 21.90
CA LYS A 210 -5.94 -1.17 22.06
C LYS A 210 -4.98 -1.83 21.07
N ILE A 211 -4.24 -1.02 20.31
CA ILE A 211 -3.33 -1.47 19.27
C ILE A 211 -1.90 -1.09 19.61
N LEU A 212 -1.02 -2.09 19.72
CA LEU A 212 0.43 -1.90 19.79
C LEU A 212 1.01 -1.98 18.38
N GLY A 213 1.67 -0.92 17.92
CA GLY A 213 2.46 -0.91 16.69
C GLY A 213 3.90 -1.34 16.93
N ILE A 214 4.42 -2.17 16.06
CA ILE A 214 5.84 -2.55 15.98
C ILE A 214 6.32 -2.14 14.60
N VAL A 215 7.16 -1.12 14.54
CA VAL A 215 7.61 -0.51 13.28
C VAL A 215 9.10 -0.64 13.13
N GLU A 216 9.55 -1.11 11.97
CA GLU A 216 10.97 -1.13 11.62
C GLU A 216 11.26 -0.22 10.42
N LEU A 217 12.27 0.64 10.57
CA LEU A 217 12.72 1.55 9.52
C LEU A 217 13.68 0.85 8.56
N GLY A 218 13.13 0.07 7.63
CA GLY A 218 13.91 -0.81 6.77
C GLY A 218 14.33 -0.21 5.43
N SER A 219 13.72 0.88 4.94
CA SER A 219 14.08 1.52 3.67
C SER A 219 15.16 2.60 3.85
N ASN A 220 15.91 2.90 2.78
CA ASN A 220 16.91 3.95 2.79
C ASN A 220 16.30 5.32 3.08
N THR A 221 15.15 5.64 2.50
CA THR A 221 14.41 6.87 2.75
C THR A 221 14.03 7.01 4.22
N MET A 222 13.49 5.96 4.81
CA MET A 222 13.09 5.97 6.21
C MET A 222 14.30 6.06 7.14
N SER A 223 15.34 5.26 6.93
CA SER A 223 16.54 5.26 7.77
C SER A 223 17.39 6.54 7.64
N SER A 224 17.17 7.37 6.61
CA SER A 224 17.80 8.69 6.47
C SER A 224 17.12 9.80 7.27
N GLY A 225 15.93 9.57 7.83
CA GLY A 225 15.16 10.58 8.55
C GLY A 225 14.40 11.57 7.67
N TYR A 226 14.32 11.33 6.38
CA TYR A 226 13.62 12.24 5.44
C TYR A 226 12.17 12.53 5.85
N HIS A 227 11.48 11.52 6.38
CA HIS A 227 10.08 11.61 6.79
C HIS A 227 9.87 11.79 8.31
N LYS A 228 10.85 12.38 9.04
CA LYS A 228 10.84 12.43 10.50
C LYS A 228 9.48 12.90 11.07
N ASP A 229 9.03 14.08 10.67
CA ASP A 229 7.80 14.66 11.21
C ASP A 229 6.55 13.88 10.79
N ASN A 230 6.49 13.44 9.55
CA ASN A 230 5.36 12.67 8.99
C ASN A 230 5.26 11.28 9.64
N LEU A 231 6.39 10.63 9.91
CA LEU A 231 6.39 9.33 10.59
C LEU A 231 5.81 9.46 12.00
N ILE A 232 6.34 10.38 12.81
CA ILE A 232 5.88 10.58 14.19
C ILE A 232 4.37 10.87 14.21
N GLU A 233 3.88 11.70 13.29
CA GLU A 233 2.45 12.00 13.19
C GLU A 233 1.63 10.74 12.84
N SER A 234 2.11 9.91 11.90
CA SER A 234 1.44 8.68 11.51
C SER A 234 1.33 7.63 12.63
N LEU A 235 2.25 7.66 13.60
CA LEU A 235 2.26 6.75 14.74
C LEU A 235 1.26 7.11 15.84
N LYS A 236 0.79 8.36 15.91
CA LYS A 236 -0.14 8.85 16.97
C LYS A 236 -1.51 8.17 16.95
N ILE A 237 -1.87 7.50 15.89
CA ILE A 237 -3.15 6.77 15.75
C ILE A 237 -3.16 5.51 16.63
N LEU A 238 -2.01 4.93 16.85
CA LEU A 238 -1.83 3.72 17.66
C LEU A 238 -1.76 4.07 19.15
N ASP A 239 -2.20 3.17 20.01
CA ASP A 239 -2.18 3.40 21.45
C ASP A 239 -0.75 3.42 22.00
N LYS A 240 0.13 2.63 21.42
CA LYS A 240 1.58 2.66 21.63
C LYS A 240 2.29 2.16 20.38
N THR A 241 3.51 2.65 20.17
CA THR A 241 4.38 2.14 19.10
C THR A 241 5.79 1.92 19.63
N PHE A 242 6.36 0.77 19.31
CA PHE A 242 7.80 0.51 19.42
C PHE A 242 8.43 0.67 18.02
N LEU A 243 9.45 1.51 17.95
CA LEU A 243 10.14 1.88 16.73
C LEU A 243 11.56 1.32 16.74
N LEU A 244 11.88 0.41 15.82
CA LEU A 244 13.26 -0.04 15.61
C LEU A 244 13.97 0.94 14.67
N ASP A 245 14.83 1.75 15.24
CA ASP A 245 15.63 2.79 14.59
C ASP A 245 17.10 2.60 14.95
N HIS A 246 17.81 1.75 14.23
CA HIS A 246 19.20 1.38 14.51
C HIS A 246 20.16 2.57 14.59
N ASN A 247 19.85 3.66 13.91
CA ASN A 247 20.70 4.85 13.85
C ASN A 247 20.24 5.97 14.77
N ASN A 248 19.14 5.76 15.52
CA ASN A 248 18.52 6.73 16.40
C ASN A 248 18.26 8.10 15.73
N VAL A 249 17.84 8.07 14.49
CA VAL A 249 17.63 9.25 13.63
C VAL A 249 16.39 10.02 14.06
N TYR A 250 15.36 9.29 14.53
CA TYR A 250 14.05 9.86 14.83
C TYR A 250 13.91 10.41 16.26
N ASP A 251 14.84 10.05 17.19
CA ASP A 251 14.76 10.45 18.60
C ASP A 251 13.36 10.25 19.19
N TYR A 252 12.78 9.07 18.92
CA TYR A 252 11.43 8.71 19.33
C TYR A 252 11.45 8.12 20.75
N PHE A 253 10.52 8.53 21.63
CA PHE A 253 10.49 8.11 23.04
C PHE A 253 10.51 6.58 23.22
N ASN A 254 9.81 5.83 22.36
CA ASN A 254 9.83 4.36 22.33
C ASN A 254 10.69 3.84 21.18
N GLY A 255 11.80 4.53 20.87
CA GLY A 255 12.78 4.12 19.88
C GLY A 255 13.78 3.14 20.46
N PHE A 256 14.19 2.17 19.65
CA PHE A 256 15.18 1.15 20.01
C PHE A 256 16.24 1.06 18.92
N ASP A 257 17.49 1.00 19.35
CA ASP A 257 18.67 0.77 18.51
C ASP A 257 18.91 -0.73 18.24
N SER A 258 18.25 -1.59 19.03
CA SER A 258 18.46 -3.04 19.02
C SER A 258 17.13 -3.79 19.07
N GLU A 259 17.03 -4.79 18.21
CA GLU A 259 15.90 -5.71 18.13
C GLU A 259 15.66 -6.44 19.46
N GLU A 260 16.73 -6.92 20.10
CA GLU A 260 16.66 -7.64 21.38
C GLU A 260 16.04 -6.78 22.49
N LYS A 261 16.49 -5.52 22.62
CA LYS A 261 15.93 -4.59 23.60
C LYS A 261 14.44 -4.34 23.33
N MET A 262 14.08 -4.13 22.07
CA MET A 262 12.69 -3.91 21.68
C MET A 262 11.82 -5.13 21.98
N LEU A 263 12.27 -6.34 21.64
CA LEU A 263 11.54 -7.59 21.91
C LEU A 263 11.32 -7.82 23.41
N ASN A 264 12.31 -7.49 24.27
CA ASN A 264 12.14 -7.61 25.72
C ASN A 264 11.05 -6.68 26.24
N CYS A 265 10.96 -5.44 25.72
CA CYS A 265 9.89 -4.51 26.08
C CYS A 265 8.53 -4.99 25.55
N ILE A 266 8.46 -5.51 24.30
CA ILE A 266 7.24 -6.06 23.72
C ILE A 266 6.70 -7.18 24.64
N LYS A 267 7.55 -8.14 25.01
CA LYS A 267 7.16 -9.28 25.86
C LYS A 267 6.62 -8.86 27.22
N ALA A 268 7.15 -7.78 27.79
CA ALA A 268 6.71 -7.28 29.09
C ALA A 268 5.32 -6.64 29.05
N GLU A 269 4.89 -6.09 27.93
CA GLU A 269 3.68 -5.28 27.82
C GLU A 269 2.61 -5.86 26.87
N ILE A 270 2.93 -6.92 26.10
CA ILE A 270 2.08 -7.42 25.03
C ILE A 270 0.65 -7.76 25.46
N LEU A 271 0.48 -8.23 26.70
CA LEU A 271 -0.84 -8.61 27.26
C LEU A 271 -1.73 -7.40 27.59
N GLU A 272 -1.22 -6.18 27.52
CA GLU A 272 -2.01 -4.95 27.73
C GLU A 272 -2.79 -4.52 26.48
N TYR A 273 -2.56 -5.17 25.35
CA TYR A 273 -3.11 -4.82 24.04
C TYR A 273 -4.00 -5.93 23.47
N ASP A 274 -4.99 -5.53 22.70
CA ASP A 274 -5.89 -6.46 22.00
C ASP A 274 -5.36 -6.84 20.60
N ILE A 275 -4.54 -5.95 20.02
CA ILE A 275 -4.02 -6.10 18.65
C ILE A 275 -2.54 -5.70 18.61
N ILE A 276 -1.76 -6.52 17.96
CA ILE A 276 -0.36 -6.25 17.63
C ILE A 276 -0.27 -6.05 16.11
N LEU A 277 0.20 -4.89 15.69
CA LEU A 277 0.41 -4.56 14.27
C LEU A 277 1.91 -4.45 13.99
N ILE A 278 2.44 -5.42 13.26
CA ILE A 278 3.85 -5.46 12.85
C ILE A 278 3.96 -4.85 11.46
N MET A 279 4.75 -3.79 11.33
CA MET A 279 4.94 -3.02 10.10
C MET A 279 6.43 -2.95 9.74
N THR A 280 6.82 -3.66 8.70
CA THR A 280 8.21 -3.68 8.19
C THR A 280 8.28 -4.14 6.75
N ASN A 281 9.22 -3.59 5.98
CA ASN A 281 9.57 -4.09 4.64
C ASN A 281 10.73 -5.12 4.67
N LYS A 282 11.22 -5.47 5.85
CA LYS A 282 12.23 -6.52 6.09
C LYS A 282 11.55 -7.85 6.46
N ASP A 283 12.32 -8.78 7.00
CA ASP A 283 11.79 -10.03 7.52
C ASP A 283 10.98 -9.79 8.81
N SER A 284 9.66 -9.94 8.74
CA SER A 284 8.76 -9.79 9.88
C SER A 284 8.80 -10.99 10.84
N GLN A 285 9.31 -12.16 10.40
CA GLN A 285 9.34 -13.38 11.22
C GLN A 285 10.19 -13.22 12.48
N LYS A 286 11.18 -12.34 12.44
CA LYS A 286 12.01 -12.00 13.61
C LYS A 286 11.20 -11.38 14.77
N PHE A 287 10.07 -10.74 14.48
CA PHE A 287 9.11 -10.24 15.49
C PHE A 287 7.97 -11.23 15.73
N ILE A 288 7.39 -11.79 14.67
CA ILE A 288 6.23 -12.68 14.74
C ILE A 288 6.53 -13.87 15.65
N LYS A 289 7.59 -14.62 15.36
CA LYS A 289 7.91 -15.85 16.10
C LYS A 289 8.08 -15.62 17.60
N PRO A 290 8.92 -14.68 18.09
CA PRO A 290 9.06 -14.42 19.52
C PRO A 290 7.78 -13.90 20.21
N ILE A 291 6.92 -13.20 19.44
CA ILE A 291 5.62 -12.71 19.93
C ILE A 291 4.67 -13.89 20.14
N LEU A 292 4.54 -14.78 19.16
CA LEU A 292 3.70 -15.97 19.26
C LEU A 292 4.15 -16.87 20.40
N ASP A 293 5.45 -17.13 20.51
CA ASP A 293 6.04 -17.93 21.62
C ASP A 293 5.69 -17.32 23.00
N SER A 294 5.53 -15.98 23.06
CA SER A 294 5.18 -15.29 24.33
C SER A 294 3.69 -15.28 24.62
N LEU A 295 2.82 -15.44 23.62
CA LEU A 295 1.37 -15.52 23.78
C LEU A 295 0.87 -16.94 24.08
N GLU A 296 1.65 -17.95 23.72
CA GLU A 296 1.35 -19.37 23.93
C GLU A 296 1.78 -19.86 25.33
N ASN A 297 2.70 -19.18 25.99
CA ASN A 297 3.21 -19.48 27.34
C ASN A 297 2.48 -18.69 28.43
#